data_92eb73ae47f3e122b370e2ff9046afc5
#
_entry.id   92eb73ae47f3e122b370e2ff9046afc5
#
_cell.length_a   1.000
_cell.length_b   1.000
_cell.length_c   1.000
_cell.angle_alpha   90.00
_cell.angle_beta   90.00
_cell.angle_gamma   90.00
#
_symmetry.space_group_name_H-M   'P 1'
#
loop_
_entity.id
_entity.type
_entity.pdbx_description
1 polymer ?
#
loop_
_entity_poly.entity_id
_entity_poly.type
_entity_poly.pdbx_seq_one_letter_code
_entity_poly.pdbx_strand_id
1 'polypeptide(L)'
;MTIVINGDGTITGISVGGLPDGIVDTDMLASNAVATAKIADGAVTSTKSTGLGGLAMADQWRVASDNGETDASTIGGFERNDTDFAQIGTGMTHSSGVFTFPATGIYKIDFHASSRRAANQNLAYVRYQLQKSSDSGSNWNNIAFGSGQMASAGDNQETFTCGNAILDVTDASTYRVRLYVDASTHVRPLYSTSYNYTYLTFLKLGDT
;
A
#
# COMPACT_ATOMS: atom_id res chain seq x y z
N MET A 1 14.77 29.19 -46.25
CA MET A 1 15.71 29.63 -45.19
C MET A 1 16.89 28.68 -45.25
N THR A 2 18.11 29.16 -45.28
CA THR A 2 19.31 28.29 -45.37
C THR A 2 19.84 28.02 -43.97
N ILE A 3 20.08 26.75 -43.63
CA ILE A 3 20.79 26.40 -42.40
C ILE A 3 22.26 26.71 -42.63
N VAL A 4 22.87 27.49 -41.73
CA VAL A 4 24.28 27.87 -41.80
C VAL A 4 25.00 27.30 -40.59
N ILE A 5 26.07 26.55 -40.81
CA ILE A 5 27.01 26.10 -39.78
C ILE A 5 28.19 27.07 -39.83
N ASN A 6 28.36 27.87 -38.79
CA ASN A 6 29.43 28.83 -38.70
C ASN A 6 30.75 28.18 -38.23
N GLY A 7 31.87 28.76 -38.60
CA GLY A 7 33.18 28.23 -38.22
C GLY A 7 33.49 28.28 -36.71
N ASP A 8 32.64 28.95 -35.91
CA ASP A 8 32.68 29.01 -34.46
C ASP A 8 31.82 27.90 -33.78
N GLY A 9 31.23 27.01 -34.61
CA GLY A 9 30.37 25.93 -34.13
C GLY A 9 28.91 26.31 -33.91
N THR A 10 28.49 27.55 -34.22
CA THR A 10 27.08 27.94 -34.12
C THR A 10 26.29 27.51 -35.33
N ILE A 11 25.04 27.08 -35.12
CA ILE A 11 24.10 26.74 -36.18
C ILE A 11 22.97 27.75 -36.17
N THR A 12 22.73 28.42 -37.27
CA THR A 12 21.64 29.39 -37.47
C THR A 12 20.68 28.95 -38.58
N GLY A 13 19.45 29.46 -38.52
CA GLY A 13 18.42 29.14 -39.50
C GLY A 13 17.61 27.89 -39.24
N ILE A 14 17.73 27.25 -38.07
CA ILE A 14 16.82 26.20 -37.63
C ILE A 14 15.61 26.85 -36.99
N SER A 15 14.44 26.65 -37.59
CA SER A 15 13.15 27.04 -36.99
C SER A 15 12.63 25.99 -35.99
N VAL A 16 11.66 26.35 -35.15
CA VAL A 16 10.94 25.39 -34.29
C VAL A 16 10.38 24.27 -35.19
N GLY A 17 10.68 23.01 -34.84
CA GLY A 17 10.32 21.85 -35.64
C GLY A 17 11.25 21.59 -36.86
N GLY A 18 12.34 22.32 -37.00
CA GLY A 18 13.26 22.20 -38.14
C GLY A 18 14.23 20.99 -38.05
N LEU A 19 14.25 20.28 -36.91
CA LEU A 19 14.95 18.99 -36.81
C LEU A 19 13.92 17.87 -36.86
N PRO A 20 14.14 16.82 -37.69
CA PRO A 20 13.28 15.63 -37.67
C PRO A 20 13.20 14.97 -36.30
N ASP A 21 12.10 14.26 -36.02
CA ASP A 21 11.92 13.51 -34.78
C ASP A 21 13.02 12.46 -34.58
N GLY A 22 13.55 12.38 -33.36
CA GLY A 22 14.57 11.39 -33.00
C GLY A 22 16.02 11.76 -33.38
N ILE A 23 16.26 12.96 -33.90
CA ILE A 23 17.64 13.41 -34.20
C ILE A 23 18.43 13.79 -32.95
N VAL A 24 17.73 14.30 -31.93
CA VAL A 24 18.39 14.65 -30.64
C VAL A 24 18.34 13.43 -29.75
N ASP A 25 19.47 12.77 -29.55
CA ASP A 25 19.63 11.65 -28.61
C ASP A 25 20.34 12.08 -27.29
N THR A 26 20.57 11.12 -26.43
CA THR A 26 21.20 11.38 -25.09
C THR A 26 22.61 11.91 -25.19
N ASP A 27 23.36 11.54 -26.23
CA ASP A 27 24.76 11.93 -26.41
C ASP A 27 24.89 13.39 -26.89
N MET A 28 23.82 13.92 -27.49
CA MET A 28 23.75 15.33 -27.93
C MET A 28 23.36 16.29 -26.82
N LEU A 29 22.86 15.77 -25.68
CA LEU A 29 22.47 16.58 -24.53
C LEU A 29 23.58 16.56 -23.47
N ALA A 30 24.24 17.68 -23.28
CA ALA A 30 25.18 17.84 -22.18
C ALA A 30 24.46 17.67 -20.83
N SER A 31 25.18 17.26 -19.79
CA SER A 31 24.62 17.20 -18.43
C SER A 31 23.97 18.54 -18.06
N ASN A 32 22.76 18.49 -17.57
CA ASN A 32 21.92 19.65 -17.21
C ASN A 32 21.48 20.54 -18.40
N ALA A 33 21.57 20.08 -19.65
CA ALA A 33 21.13 20.85 -20.81
C ALA A 33 19.62 21.12 -20.78
N VAL A 34 18.83 20.24 -20.14
CA VAL A 34 17.39 20.41 -19.92
C VAL A 34 17.17 20.83 -18.47
N ALA A 35 17.14 22.13 -18.24
CA ALA A 35 16.76 22.70 -16.92
C ALA A 35 15.24 22.82 -16.77
N THR A 36 14.75 22.98 -15.54
CA THR A 36 13.32 23.08 -15.21
C THR A 36 12.56 24.09 -16.11
N ALA A 37 13.18 25.25 -16.40
CA ALA A 37 12.60 26.28 -17.26
C ALA A 37 12.44 25.85 -18.74
N LYS A 38 13.01 24.72 -19.14
CA LYS A 38 12.88 24.15 -20.49
C LYS A 38 11.75 23.13 -20.60
N ILE A 39 11.16 22.76 -19.46
CA ILE A 39 10.06 21.80 -19.38
C ILE A 39 8.82 22.60 -19.00
N ALA A 40 7.86 22.71 -19.90
CA ALA A 40 6.58 23.39 -19.59
C ALA A 40 5.83 22.63 -18.47
N ASP A 41 5.07 23.34 -17.66
CA ASP A 41 4.22 22.75 -16.63
C ASP A 41 3.27 21.70 -17.24
N GLY A 42 3.24 20.51 -16.63
CA GLY A 42 2.44 19.37 -17.12
C GLY A 42 3.03 18.63 -18.34
N ALA A 43 4.18 19.03 -18.89
CA ALA A 43 4.81 18.33 -20.01
C ALA A 43 5.31 16.93 -19.64
N VAL A 44 5.68 16.72 -18.38
CA VAL A 44 6.03 15.39 -17.83
C VAL A 44 4.83 14.86 -17.07
N THR A 45 4.08 13.97 -17.68
CA THR A 45 2.94 13.29 -17.06
C THR A 45 3.38 12.04 -16.33
N SER A 46 2.55 11.51 -15.44
CA SER A 46 2.82 10.23 -14.71
C SER A 46 3.11 9.06 -15.64
N THR A 47 2.57 9.06 -16.85
CA THR A 47 2.86 8.05 -17.90
C THR A 47 4.27 8.18 -18.50
N LYS A 48 4.88 9.37 -18.44
CA LYS A 48 6.22 9.66 -18.97
C LYS A 48 7.31 9.64 -17.92
N SER A 49 6.94 9.58 -16.64
CA SER A 49 7.86 9.55 -15.52
C SER A 49 7.65 8.27 -14.70
N THR A 50 8.47 7.29 -14.90
CA THR A 50 8.58 6.16 -13.99
C THR A 50 9.40 6.62 -12.77
N GLY A 51 8.75 6.69 -11.59
CA GLY A 51 9.45 7.01 -10.33
C GLY A 51 9.42 8.48 -9.88
N LEU A 52 8.75 9.38 -10.59
CA LEU A 52 8.60 10.78 -10.15
C LEU A 52 7.20 11.02 -9.57
N GLY A 53 7.08 10.94 -8.23
CA GLY A 53 6.09 11.71 -7.48
C GLY A 53 4.64 11.22 -7.46
N GLY A 54 4.36 9.94 -7.75
CA GLY A 54 3.04 9.37 -7.57
C GLY A 54 3.08 8.12 -6.68
N LEU A 55 2.01 7.86 -5.93
CA LEU A 55 1.86 6.58 -5.25
C LEU A 55 1.80 5.47 -6.32
N ALA A 56 2.78 4.57 -6.30
CA ALA A 56 2.84 3.47 -7.27
C ALA A 56 1.74 2.42 -7.01
N MET A 57 1.27 2.33 -5.76
CA MET A 57 0.20 1.43 -5.35
C MET A 57 -0.51 1.96 -4.11
N ALA A 58 -1.83 1.93 -4.16
CA ALA A 58 -2.72 2.04 -3.00
C ALA A 58 -3.80 0.97 -3.10
N ASP A 59 -4.00 0.23 -2.01
CA ASP A 59 -4.99 -0.84 -1.95
C ASP A 59 -5.61 -0.92 -0.56
N GLN A 60 -6.89 -1.24 -0.47
CA GLN A 60 -7.58 -1.34 0.81
C GLN A 60 -8.52 -2.55 0.82
N TRP A 61 -8.48 -3.29 1.92
CA TRP A 61 -9.24 -4.50 2.11
C TRP A 61 -9.96 -4.44 3.45
N ARG A 62 -11.27 -4.71 3.44
CA ARG A 62 -12.10 -4.80 4.64
C ARG A 62 -12.52 -6.23 4.91
N VAL A 63 -12.78 -6.55 6.16
CA VAL A 63 -13.42 -7.81 6.53
C VAL A 63 -14.89 -7.73 6.15
N ALA A 64 -15.31 -8.59 5.24
CA ALA A 64 -16.66 -8.62 4.66
C ALA A 64 -17.52 -9.79 5.16
N SER A 65 -16.90 -10.78 5.80
CA SER A 65 -17.61 -11.95 6.32
C SER A 65 -17.23 -12.25 7.77
N ASP A 66 -18.14 -12.95 8.45
CA ASP A 66 -17.98 -13.33 9.84
C ASP A 66 -16.78 -14.26 10.06
N ASN A 67 -15.90 -13.88 10.96
CA ASN A 67 -14.76 -14.70 11.40
C ASN A 67 -15.13 -15.61 12.58
N GLY A 68 -16.37 -15.52 13.08
CA GLY A 68 -16.78 -16.19 14.30
C GLY A 68 -16.17 -15.57 15.57
N GLU A 69 -16.38 -16.23 16.67
CA GLU A 69 -15.78 -15.86 17.95
C GLU A 69 -14.40 -16.52 18.06
N THR A 70 -13.37 -15.74 18.41
CA THR A 70 -12.00 -16.21 18.49
C THR A 70 -11.19 -15.43 19.50
N ASP A 71 -10.17 -16.06 20.06
CA ASP A 71 -9.18 -15.46 20.94
C ASP A 71 -7.76 -15.49 20.36
N ALA A 72 -7.53 -16.36 19.37
CA ALA A 72 -6.22 -16.53 18.75
C ALA A 72 -6.35 -17.05 17.31
N SER A 73 -6.48 -16.16 16.33
CA SER A 73 -6.61 -16.59 14.92
C SER A 73 -6.15 -15.53 13.91
N THR A 74 -5.82 -16.00 12.71
CA THR A 74 -5.67 -15.12 11.55
C THR A 74 -7.06 -14.62 11.13
N ILE A 75 -7.20 -13.33 10.95
CA ILE A 75 -8.43 -12.72 10.45
C ILE A 75 -8.53 -13.02 8.95
N GLY A 76 -9.66 -13.56 8.55
CA GLY A 76 -9.99 -13.90 7.17
C GLY A 76 -11.13 -13.08 6.63
N GLY A 77 -11.77 -13.60 5.55
CA GLY A 77 -12.99 -13.01 5.00
C GLY A 77 -12.83 -11.60 4.45
N PHE A 78 -11.62 -11.24 4.04
CA PHE A 78 -11.37 -9.93 3.42
C PHE A 78 -11.92 -9.88 1.99
N GLU A 79 -12.48 -8.73 1.65
CA GLU A 79 -12.74 -8.30 0.27
C GLU A 79 -11.99 -7.00 0.01
N ARG A 80 -11.61 -6.76 -1.26
CA ARG A 80 -11.13 -5.42 -1.66
C ARG A 80 -12.31 -4.46 -1.63
N ASN A 81 -12.11 -3.29 -1.07
CA ASN A 81 -13.16 -2.27 -1.04
C ASN A 81 -13.63 -2.00 -2.48
N ASP A 82 -14.94 -2.01 -2.67
CA ASP A 82 -15.62 -1.82 -3.96
C ASP A 82 -16.58 -0.62 -3.96
N THR A 83 -16.72 0.05 -2.82
CA THR A 83 -17.59 1.21 -2.64
C THR A 83 -16.75 2.43 -2.29
N ASP A 84 -16.86 3.48 -3.08
CA ASP A 84 -16.13 4.76 -2.90
C ASP A 84 -14.60 4.64 -2.79
N PHE A 85 -14.04 3.58 -3.38
CA PHE A 85 -12.61 3.29 -3.39
C PHE A 85 -12.15 2.92 -4.79
N ALA A 86 -11.00 3.45 -5.19
CA ALA A 86 -10.31 3.07 -6.41
C ALA A 86 -8.88 2.62 -6.08
N GLN A 87 -8.52 1.43 -6.50
CA GLN A 87 -7.16 0.90 -6.41
C GLN A 87 -6.22 1.69 -7.33
N ILE A 88 -5.00 1.97 -6.84
CA ILE A 88 -3.91 2.52 -7.65
C ILE A 88 -2.92 1.39 -7.92
N GLY A 89 -2.51 1.24 -9.17
CA GLY A 89 -1.51 0.25 -9.59
C GLY A 89 -1.95 -1.21 -9.37
N THR A 90 -0.98 -2.12 -9.27
CA THR A 90 -1.22 -3.53 -8.97
C THR A 90 -1.31 -3.71 -7.46
N GLY A 91 -2.50 -4.02 -6.95
CA GLY A 91 -2.75 -4.20 -5.52
C GLY A 91 -2.25 -5.53 -4.98
N MET A 92 -2.49 -5.73 -3.68
CA MET A 92 -2.23 -6.99 -2.98
C MET A 92 -3.12 -8.11 -3.53
N THR A 93 -2.68 -9.35 -3.39
CA THR A 93 -3.55 -10.52 -3.51
C THR A 93 -3.79 -11.12 -2.14
N HIS A 94 -4.95 -11.77 -1.94
CA HIS A 94 -5.37 -12.29 -0.65
C HIS A 94 -5.88 -13.72 -0.77
N SER A 95 -5.48 -14.57 0.17
CA SER A 95 -6.01 -15.92 0.34
C SER A 95 -6.03 -16.29 1.83
N SER A 96 -7.18 -16.68 2.36
CA SER A 96 -7.36 -17.18 3.74
C SER A 96 -6.72 -16.27 4.81
N GLY A 97 -6.88 -14.95 4.70
CA GLY A 97 -6.32 -13.98 5.66
C GLY A 97 -4.86 -13.60 5.42
N VAL A 98 -4.21 -14.19 4.43
CA VAL A 98 -2.80 -13.93 4.10
C VAL A 98 -2.72 -13.10 2.83
N PHE A 99 -1.98 -12.00 2.89
CA PHE A 99 -1.74 -11.08 1.79
C PHE A 99 -0.37 -11.30 1.18
N THR A 100 -0.31 -11.23 -0.16
CA THR A 100 0.91 -11.33 -0.97
C THR A 100 1.17 -10.02 -1.68
N PHE A 101 2.41 -9.58 -1.65
CA PHE A 101 2.85 -8.33 -2.29
C PHE A 101 2.97 -8.50 -3.81
N PRO A 102 2.57 -7.49 -4.60
CA PRO A 102 2.69 -7.56 -6.06
C PRO A 102 4.12 -7.38 -6.57
N ALA A 103 4.98 -6.71 -5.82
CA ALA A 103 6.37 -6.41 -6.17
C ALA A 103 7.21 -6.12 -4.92
N THR A 104 8.52 -6.07 -5.06
CA THR A 104 9.44 -5.55 -4.04
C THR A 104 9.24 -4.05 -3.84
N GLY A 105 9.66 -3.52 -2.69
CA GLY A 105 9.56 -2.09 -2.36
C GLY A 105 9.29 -1.81 -0.90
N ILE A 106 9.23 -0.53 -0.57
CA ILE A 106 8.91 -0.03 0.77
C ILE A 106 7.40 0.17 0.86
N TYR A 107 6.76 -0.55 1.76
CA TYR A 107 5.31 -0.50 1.96
C TYR A 107 4.95 0.09 3.32
N LYS A 108 4.01 1.01 3.34
CA LYS A 108 3.27 1.39 4.54
C LYS A 108 2.02 0.52 4.63
N ILE A 109 1.81 -0.10 5.79
CA ILE A 109 0.66 -0.95 6.07
C ILE A 109 0.00 -0.42 7.32
N ASP A 110 -1.26 0.00 7.18
CA ASP A 110 -2.10 0.44 8.30
C ASP A 110 -3.19 -0.61 8.53
N PHE A 111 -3.52 -0.88 9.79
CA PHE A 111 -4.72 -1.62 10.13
C PHE A 111 -5.59 -0.86 11.13
N HIS A 112 -6.87 -1.05 10.98
CA HIS A 112 -7.90 -0.73 11.96
C HIS A 112 -8.73 -1.98 12.20
N ALA A 113 -8.96 -2.33 13.45
CA ALA A 113 -9.70 -3.52 13.80
C ALA A 113 -10.70 -3.22 14.91
N SER A 114 -11.97 -3.38 14.60
CA SER A 114 -13.07 -3.26 15.54
C SER A 114 -13.54 -4.65 15.97
N SER A 115 -13.81 -4.81 17.25
CA SER A 115 -14.29 -6.07 17.82
C SER A 115 -15.44 -5.84 18.76
N ARG A 116 -16.32 -6.83 18.80
CA ARG A 116 -17.36 -6.97 19.82
C ARG A 116 -16.95 -8.07 20.79
N ARG A 117 -17.24 -7.88 22.05
CA ARG A 117 -17.10 -8.92 23.06
C ARG A 117 -18.05 -10.09 22.76
N ALA A 118 -17.55 -11.32 22.84
CA ALA A 118 -18.41 -12.49 22.83
C ALA A 118 -19.30 -12.51 24.09
N ALA A 119 -20.50 -13.07 23.97
CA ALA A 119 -21.46 -13.11 25.06
C ALA A 119 -20.86 -13.80 26.30
N ASN A 120 -21.13 -13.25 27.49
CA ASN A 120 -20.75 -13.80 28.79
C ASN A 120 -19.24 -13.99 29.03
N GLN A 121 -18.39 -13.25 28.33
CA GLN A 121 -16.94 -13.33 28.49
C GLN A 121 -16.39 -12.12 29.24
N ASN A 122 -15.45 -12.36 30.18
CA ASN A 122 -14.69 -11.29 30.82
C ASN A 122 -13.45 -11.00 29.98
N LEU A 123 -13.47 -9.92 29.19
CA LEU A 123 -12.35 -9.53 28.34
C LEU A 123 -11.45 -8.56 29.10
N ALA A 124 -10.21 -8.97 29.38
CA ALA A 124 -9.19 -8.09 29.93
C ALA A 124 -8.53 -7.25 28.83
N TYR A 125 -8.28 -7.87 27.68
CA TYR A 125 -7.70 -7.19 26.51
C TYR A 125 -8.08 -7.89 25.21
N VAL A 126 -8.09 -7.13 24.13
CA VAL A 126 -7.96 -7.61 22.76
C VAL A 126 -6.77 -6.93 22.10
N ARG A 127 -5.97 -7.70 21.39
CA ARG A 127 -4.80 -7.22 20.67
C ARG A 127 -4.89 -7.71 19.23
N TYR A 128 -4.74 -6.78 18.29
CA TYR A 128 -4.54 -7.11 16.90
C TYR A 128 -3.07 -6.91 16.55
N GLN A 129 -2.50 -7.89 15.90
CA GLN A 129 -1.10 -7.97 15.54
C GLN A 129 -0.98 -7.97 14.02
N LEU A 130 -0.28 -7.00 13.46
CA LEU A 130 0.19 -7.06 12.10
C LEU A 130 1.44 -7.95 12.09
N GLN A 131 1.36 -9.07 11.41
CA GLN A 131 2.43 -10.05 11.34
C GLN A 131 2.98 -10.14 9.93
N LYS A 132 4.30 -10.27 9.82
CA LYS A 132 5.01 -10.57 8.57
C LYS A 132 5.60 -11.97 8.58
N SER A 133 5.70 -12.56 7.40
CA SER A 133 6.54 -13.70 7.08
C SER A 133 7.48 -13.32 5.96
N SER A 134 8.68 -13.86 5.97
CA SER A 134 9.66 -13.78 4.87
C SER A 134 10.00 -15.15 4.27
N ASP A 135 9.22 -16.17 4.62
CA ASP A 135 9.41 -17.58 4.23
C ASP A 135 8.09 -18.22 3.77
N SER A 136 7.31 -17.47 3.01
CA SER A 136 6.04 -17.89 2.40
C SER A 136 4.97 -18.33 3.41
N GLY A 137 5.01 -17.80 4.64
CA GLY A 137 4.02 -18.07 5.68
C GLY A 137 4.39 -19.20 6.64
N SER A 138 5.62 -19.74 6.58
CA SER A 138 6.08 -20.79 7.49
C SER A 138 6.33 -20.27 8.90
N ASN A 139 6.89 -19.07 9.04
CA ASN A 139 7.10 -18.39 10.31
C ASN A 139 6.54 -16.98 10.28
N TRP A 140 6.00 -16.53 11.43
CA TRP A 140 5.36 -15.22 11.56
C TRP A 140 5.98 -14.40 12.68
N ASN A 141 6.29 -13.15 12.39
CA ASN A 141 6.84 -12.19 13.33
C ASN A 141 5.92 -10.96 13.42
N ASN A 142 5.66 -10.50 14.64
CA ASN A 142 4.91 -9.26 14.86
C ASN A 142 5.75 -8.06 14.41
N ILE A 143 5.15 -7.17 13.60
CA ILE A 143 5.75 -5.92 13.17
C ILE A 143 5.02 -4.69 13.71
N ALA A 144 3.75 -4.84 14.08
CA ALA A 144 2.98 -3.84 14.80
C ALA A 144 1.84 -4.51 15.57
N PHE A 145 1.35 -3.86 16.62
CA PHE A 145 0.14 -4.26 17.31
C PHE A 145 -0.59 -3.06 17.90
N GLY A 146 -1.91 -3.20 18.00
CA GLY A 146 -2.79 -2.33 18.76
C GLY A 146 -3.49 -3.13 19.83
N SER A 147 -3.71 -2.55 21.00
CA SER A 147 -4.38 -3.19 22.11
C SER A 147 -5.53 -2.33 22.61
N GLY A 148 -6.66 -2.96 22.83
CA GLY A 148 -7.86 -2.34 23.40
C GLY A 148 -8.36 -3.12 24.62
N GLN A 149 -9.19 -2.47 25.41
CA GLN A 149 -9.89 -3.07 26.54
C GLN A 149 -11.39 -2.91 26.35
N MET A 150 -12.15 -3.82 26.93
CA MET A 150 -13.60 -3.70 27.02
C MET A 150 -14.02 -3.84 28.49
N ALA A 151 -14.98 -3.02 28.91
CA ALA A 151 -15.52 -3.14 30.26
C ALA A 151 -16.14 -4.53 30.49
N SER A 152 -16.05 -5.04 31.72
CA SER A 152 -16.54 -6.37 32.06
C SER A 152 -18.08 -6.48 32.17
N ALA A 153 -18.80 -5.36 32.08
CA ALA A 153 -20.25 -5.31 32.26
C ALA A 153 -21.00 -5.03 30.96
N GLY A 154 -21.99 -5.86 30.64
CA GLY A 154 -22.94 -5.69 29.54
C GLY A 154 -22.54 -6.44 28.25
N ASP A 155 -23.56 -6.90 27.52
CA ASP A 155 -23.40 -7.52 26.21
C ASP A 155 -23.16 -6.47 25.12
N ASN A 156 -22.57 -6.86 24.01
CA ASN A 156 -22.31 -6.01 22.85
C ASN A 156 -21.35 -4.83 23.06
N GLN A 157 -20.45 -4.93 24.03
CA GLN A 157 -19.35 -3.96 24.16
C GLN A 157 -18.43 -4.05 22.95
N GLU A 158 -18.08 -2.91 22.41
CA GLU A 158 -17.20 -2.80 21.25
C GLU A 158 -15.94 -2.02 21.61
N THR A 159 -14.84 -2.37 20.99
CA THR A 159 -13.60 -1.63 21.05
C THR A 159 -12.93 -1.66 19.68
N PHE A 160 -12.04 -0.71 19.46
CA PHE A 160 -11.21 -0.71 18.27
C PHE A 160 -9.74 -0.61 18.64
N THR A 161 -8.91 -1.11 17.76
CA THR A 161 -7.46 -0.99 17.82
C THR A 161 -6.93 -0.61 16.46
N CYS A 162 -5.81 0.06 16.41
CA CYS A 162 -5.13 0.39 15.18
C CYS A 162 -3.62 0.27 15.35
N GLY A 163 -2.93 0.12 14.25
CA GLY A 163 -1.48 0.09 14.20
C GLY A 163 -1.00 0.19 12.78
N ASN A 164 0.29 0.45 12.63
CA ASN A 164 0.92 0.54 11.32
C ASN A 164 2.38 0.09 11.37
N ALA A 165 2.91 -0.23 10.20
CA ALA A 165 4.33 -0.50 10.01
C ALA A 165 4.78 -0.01 8.63
N ILE A 166 6.06 0.34 8.53
CA ILE A 166 6.76 0.45 7.26
C ILE A 166 7.59 -0.82 7.10
N LEU A 167 7.38 -1.52 6.00
CA LEU A 167 8.01 -2.80 5.70
C LEU A 167 8.79 -2.72 4.39
N ASP A 168 10.06 -3.08 4.45
CA ASP A 168 10.88 -3.30 3.27
C ASP A 168 10.66 -4.74 2.77
N VAL A 169 10.07 -4.86 1.58
CA VAL A 169 9.79 -6.12 0.90
C VAL A 169 10.87 -6.37 -0.15
N THR A 170 11.91 -7.07 0.25
CA THR A 170 13.07 -7.38 -0.61
C THR A 170 12.82 -8.58 -1.53
N ASP A 171 11.82 -9.40 -1.24
CA ASP A 171 11.42 -10.55 -2.07
C ASP A 171 9.89 -10.75 -2.00
N ALA A 172 9.17 -10.29 -3.02
CA ALA A 172 7.71 -10.40 -3.09
C ALA A 172 7.23 -11.86 -3.21
N SER A 173 8.08 -12.79 -3.64
CA SER A 173 7.72 -14.20 -3.77
C SER A 173 7.58 -14.90 -2.42
N THR A 174 8.29 -14.43 -1.39
CA THR A 174 8.34 -15.06 -0.06
C THR A 174 7.69 -14.22 1.04
N TYR A 175 7.63 -12.88 0.86
CA TYR A 175 7.04 -12.00 1.86
C TYR A 175 5.52 -12.11 1.88
N ARG A 176 4.98 -12.22 3.09
CA ARG A 176 3.54 -12.27 3.38
C ARG A 176 3.22 -11.40 4.58
N VAL A 177 1.99 -10.91 4.65
CA VAL A 177 1.46 -10.26 5.86
C VAL A 177 0.08 -10.77 6.18
N ARG A 178 -0.27 -10.74 7.46
CA ARG A 178 -1.60 -11.06 7.97
C ARG A 178 -1.96 -10.18 9.16
N LEU A 179 -3.25 -10.06 9.41
CA LEU A 179 -3.78 -9.55 10.67
C LEU A 179 -4.15 -10.72 11.56
N TYR A 180 -3.62 -10.74 12.78
CA TYR A 180 -3.84 -11.80 13.76
C TYR A 180 -4.47 -11.20 15.01
N VAL A 181 -5.50 -11.84 15.55
CA VAL A 181 -6.09 -11.48 16.84
C VAL A 181 -5.47 -12.31 17.96
N ASP A 182 -5.22 -11.65 19.10
CA ASP A 182 -4.77 -12.22 20.36
C ASP A 182 -5.58 -11.54 21.46
N ALA A 183 -6.42 -12.27 22.14
CA ALA A 183 -7.30 -11.74 23.16
C ALA A 183 -7.31 -12.63 24.41
N SER A 184 -7.63 -12.04 25.56
CA SER A 184 -7.72 -12.77 26.83
C SER A 184 -8.88 -13.77 26.86
N THR A 185 -9.83 -13.61 25.97
CA THR A 185 -11.00 -14.47 25.77
C THR A 185 -11.61 -14.17 24.42
N HIS A 186 -12.66 -14.91 24.02
CA HIS A 186 -13.24 -14.80 22.69
C HIS A 186 -13.82 -13.40 22.41
N VAL A 187 -13.43 -12.87 21.30
CA VAL A 187 -13.97 -11.66 20.66
C VAL A 187 -14.50 -11.99 19.28
N ARG A 188 -15.40 -11.19 18.78
CA ARG A 188 -15.91 -11.27 17.42
C ARG A 188 -15.43 -10.07 16.63
N PRO A 189 -14.54 -10.24 15.66
CA PRO A 189 -14.14 -9.17 14.75
C PRO A 189 -15.36 -8.64 14.00
N LEU A 190 -15.51 -7.32 13.94
CA LEU A 190 -16.62 -6.70 13.22
C LEU A 190 -16.33 -6.69 11.71
N TYR A 191 -17.36 -6.94 10.94
CA TYR A 191 -17.31 -7.04 9.49
C TYR A 191 -18.47 -6.31 8.82
N SER A 192 -18.29 -5.92 7.58
CA SER A 192 -19.34 -5.35 6.72
C SER A 192 -18.89 -5.37 5.27
N THR A 193 -19.84 -5.55 4.36
CA THR A 193 -19.63 -5.36 2.91
C THR A 193 -19.79 -3.91 2.46
N SER A 194 -20.13 -3.00 3.38
CA SER A 194 -20.39 -1.58 3.06
C SER A 194 -19.53 -0.60 3.87
N TYR A 195 -19.06 -1.02 5.05
CA TYR A 195 -18.32 -0.14 5.97
C TYR A 195 -17.00 -0.77 6.40
N ASN A 196 -16.01 0.07 6.66
CA ASN A 196 -14.68 -0.32 7.10
C ASN A 196 -14.63 -0.44 8.64
N TYR A 197 -15.14 -1.52 9.21
CA TYR A 197 -14.98 -1.84 10.65
C TYR A 197 -13.60 -2.40 10.95
N THR A 198 -13.23 -3.46 10.24
CA THR A 198 -11.90 -4.07 10.34
C THR A 198 -11.31 -4.10 8.93
N TYR A 199 -10.16 -3.44 8.74
CA TYR A 199 -9.58 -3.26 7.42
C TYR A 199 -8.07 -3.07 7.47
N LEU A 200 -7.45 -3.28 6.32
CA LEU A 200 -6.04 -3.04 6.04
C LEU A 200 -5.90 -2.09 4.85
N THR A 201 -4.96 -1.16 4.96
CA THR A 201 -4.57 -0.27 3.86
C THR A 201 -3.10 -0.50 3.54
N PHE A 202 -2.78 -0.62 2.27
CA PHE A 202 -1.45 -0.85 1.75
C PHE A 202 -1.06 0.27 0.79
N LEU A 203 0.07 0.92 1.05
CA LEU A 203 0.64 1.95 0.19
C LEU A 203 2.08 1.56 -0.15
N LYS A 204 2.42 1.49 -1.44
CA LYS A 204 3.82 1.37 -1.85
C LYS A 204 4.42 2.77 -1.92
N LEU A 205 5.39 3.06 -1.05
CA LEU A 205 6.03 4.37 -0.91
C LEU A 205 7.17 4.58 -1.91
N GLY A 206 7.81 3.48 -2.33
CA GLY A 206 8.96 3.53 -3.23
C GLY A 206 9.52 2.13 -3.49
N ASP A 207 10.60 2.08 -4.25
CA ASP A 207 11.37 0.86 -4.50
C ASP A 207 12.38 0.62 -3.37
N THR A 208 12.85 -0.63 -3.22
CA THR A 208 13.93 -1.03 -2.30
C THR A 208 15.29 -0.62 -2.85
#